data_93ed86b37d8fa40006bc820a6fcdbf48
#
_entry.id   93ed86b37d8fa40006bc820a6fcdbf48
#
_cell.length_a   1.000
_cell.length_b   1.000
_cell.length_c   1.000
_cell.angle_alpha   90.00
_cell.angle_beta   90.00
_cell.angle_gamma   90.00
#
_symmetry.space_group_name_H-M   'P 1'
#
loop_
_entity.id
_entity.type
_entity.pdbx_description
1 polymer ?
#
loop_
_entity_poly.entity_id
_entity_poly.type
_entity_poly.pdbx_seq_one_letter_code
_entity_poly.pdbx_strand_id
1 'polypeptide(L)'
;MRPPFVQGWPLLCGPQIKRAANIRNRVLRLGHAAIRIARKDFEKTKKEMKMETNRIIEELRARASLGWNPEQQAWFDQQANDARPVQCVPMRDAFTPEQLQFLFKNTGYKTQQKMCYRNAAELVQRAEWMAAHFDSGVPEIKYVEGYAYCYGLSPIEHAFVKVGDLYVDPTFERALHRDVRNEIYVSCIELDPLTMARYQVETGFYGELYVYDYMCKNRPELAAQIRALNPHNRR
;
A
#
# COMPACT_ATOMS: atom_id res chain seq x y z
N MET A 1 -68.11 -29.12 18.44
CA MET A 1 -67.57 -27.81 18.11
C MET A 1 -66.78 -27.93 16.79
N ARG A 2 -67.15 -27.23 15.74
CA ARG A 2 -66.47 -27.23 14.43
C ARG A 2 -65.48 -26.05 14.45
N PRO A 3 -64.23 -26.17 13.91
CA PRO A 3 -63.28 -25.06 13.85
C PRO A 3 -63.70 -24.02 12.79
N PRO A 4 -63.32 -22.74 12.96
CA PRO A 4 -63.73 -21.68 12.05
C PRO A 4 -63.00 -21.77 10.70
N PHE A 5 -63.77 -21.49 9.64
CA PHE A 5 -63.28 -21.32 8.27
C PHE A 5 -62.13 -20.31 8.16
N VAL A 6 -61.03 -20.75 7.61
CA VAL A 6 -59.92 -19.85 7.18
C VAL A 6 -60.36 -19.21 5.87
N GLN A 7 -60.63 -17.90 5.90
CA GLN A 7 -60.91 -17.11 4.71
C GLN A 7 -59.70 -17.11 3.77
N GLY A 8 -59.94 -17.52 2.53
CA GLY A 8 -58.95 -17.59 1.49
C GLY A 8 -58.35 -16.24 1.15
N TRP A 9 -57.03 -16.22 0.97
CA TRP A 9 -56.29 -15.08 0.44
C TRP A 9 -56.80 -14.74 -0.97
N PRO A 10 -57.02 -13.45 -1.30
CA PRO A 10 -57.38 -13.08 -2.65
C PRO A 10 -56.26 -13.39 -3.62
N LEU A 11 -56.53 -14.23 -4.62
CA LEU A 11 -55.66 -14.46 -5.76
C LEU A 11 -55.42 -13.13 -6.47
N LEU A 12 -54.18 -12.67 -6.44
CA LEU A 12 -53.75 -11.46 -7.16
C LEU A 12 -54.05 -11.65 -8.65
N CYS A 13 -54.94 -10.84 -9.19
CA CYS A 13 -55.35 -10.88 -10.60
C CYS A 13 -54.19 -10.55 -11.54
N GLY A 14 -54.14 -11.24 -12.70
CA GLY A 14 -53.07 -11.24 -13.70
C GLY A 14 -52.33 -9.93 -14.07
N PRO A 15 -52.92 -8.72 -14.02
CA PRO A 15 -52.24 -7.47 -14.28
C PRO A 15 -51.17 -7.08 -13.24
N GLN A 16 -51.37 -7.45 -11.97
CA GLN A 16 -50.43 -7.10 -10.88
C GLN A 16 -49.16 -7.97 -10.93
N ILE A 17 -49.29 -9.24 -11.30
CA ILE A 17 -48.14 -10.15 -11.48
C ILE A 17 -47.25 -9.69 -12.64
N LYS A 18 -47.87 -9.24 -13.76
CA LYS A 18 -47.12 -8.68 -14.90
C LYS A 18 -46.37 -7.39 -14.54
N ARG A 19 -46.97 -6.52 -13.73
CA ARG A 19 -46.29 -5.30 -13.22
C ARG A 19 -45.11 -5.62 -12.31
N ALA A 20 -45.25 -6.55 -11.36
CA ALA A 20 -44.19 -6.98 -10.48
C ALA A 20 -43.02 -7.62 -11.25
N ALA A 21 -43.31 -8.48 -12.24
CA ALA A 21 -42.29 -9.07 -13.11
C ALA A 21 -41.56 -8.03 -13.95
N ASN A 22 -42.26 -7.02 -14.47
CA ASN A 22 -41.62 -5.92 -15.21
C ASN A 22 -40.70 -5.05 -14.33
N ILE A 23 -41.10 -4.74 -13.11
CA ILE A 23 -40.28 -4.01 -12.15
C ILE A 23 -39.04 -4.83 -11.81
N ARG A 24 -39.18 -6.11 -11.49
CA ARG A 24 -38.06 -7.01 -11.22
C ARG A 24 -37.05 -7.07 -12.37
N ASN A 25 -37.52 -7.21 -13.60
CA ASN A 25 -36.68 -7.26 -14.79
C ASN A 25 -35.98 -5.92 -15.07
N ARG A 26 -36.61 -4.79 -14.74
CA ARG A 26 -36.01 -3.47 -14.86
C ARG A 26 -34.92 -3.26 -13.83
N VAL A 27 -35.12 -3.69 -12.58
CA VAL A 27 -34.11 -3.65 -11.52
C VAL A 27 -32.90 -4.53 -11.84
N LEU A 28 -33.13 -5.74 -12.35
CA LEU A 28 -32.07 -6.64 -12.79
C LEU A 28 -31.26 -6.06 -13.94
N ARG A 29 -31.90 -5.43 -14.94
CA ARG A 29 -31.21 -4.79 -16.06
C ARG A 29 -30.36 -3.59 -15.60
N LEU A 30 -30.85 -2.77 -14.67
CA LEU A 30 -30.12 -1.67 -14.08
C LEU A 30 -28.92 -2.17 -13.26
N GLY A 31 -29.10 -3.24 -12.49
CA GLY A 31 -27.98 -3.88 -11.77
C GLY A 31 -26.90 -4.41 -12.71
N HIS A 32 -27.27 -5.10 -13.79
CA HIS A 32 -26.31 -5.57 -14.79
C HIS A 32 -25.62 -4.44 -15.55
N ALA A 33 -26.31 -3.33 -15.80
CA ALA A 33 -25.69 -2.15 -16.43
C ALA A 33 -24.70 -1.49 -15.48
N ALA A 34 -25.03 -1.32 -14.20
CA ALA A 34 -24.12 -0.77 -13.19
C ALA A 34 -22.87 -1.63 -13.01
N ILE A 35 -23.03 -2.98 -12.94
CA ILE A 35 -21.90 -3.91 -12.86
C ILE A 35 -21.01 -3.80 -14.12
N ARG A 36 -21.60 -3.67 -15.30
CA ARG A 36 -20.83 -3.51 -16.55
C ARG A 36 -20.03 -2.20 -16.59
N ILE A 37 -20.64 -1.11 -16.11
CA ILE A 37 -19.96 0.20 -16.03
C ILE A 37 -18.78 0.10 -15.03
N ALA A 38 -19.04 -0.38 -13.81
CA ALA A 38 -18.00 -0.56 -12.80
C ALA A 38 -16.84 -1.44 -13.29
N ARG A 39 -17.14 -2.52 -14.04
CA ARG A 39 -16.12 -3.38 -14.62
C ARG A 39 -15.29 -2.66 -15.70
N LYS A 40 -15.93 -1.87 -16.56
CA LYS A 40 -15.21 -1.07 -17.57
C LYS A 40 -14.31 0.00 -16.93
N ASP A 41 -14.80 0.68 -15.91
CA ASP A 41 -14.03 1.68 -15.18
C ASP A 41 -12.86 1.02 -14.44
N PHE A 42 -13.06 -0.14 -13.84
CA PHE A 42 -11.98 -0.92 -13.21
C PHE A 42 -10.90 -1.35 -14.21
N GLU A 43 -11.28 -1.89 -15.39
CA GLU A 43 -10.31 -2.28 -16.42
C GLU A 43 -9.56 -1.06 -16.99
N LYS A 44 -10.24 0.09 -17.14
CA LYS A 44 -9.61 1.35 -17.57
C LYS A 44 -8.58 1.81 -16.54
N THR A 45 -8.95 1.85 -15.25
CA THR A 45 -8.06 2.22 -14.16
C THR A 45 -6.85 1.30 -14.09
N LYS A 46 -7.06 -0.03 -14.22
CA LYS A 46 -5.97 -1.01 -14.24
C LYS A 46 -5.00 -0.79 -15.42
N LYS A 47 -5.52 -0.43 -16.60
CA LYS A 47 -4.70 -0.12 -17.78
C LYS A 47 -3.90 1.17 -17.57
N GLU A 48 -4.52 2.20 -17.01
CA GLU A 48 -3.87 3.48 -16.68
C GLU A 48 -2.77 3.27 -15.62
N MET A 49 -3.04 2.54 -14.55
CA MET A 49 -2.05 2.19 -13.53
C MET A 49 -0.85 1.44 -14.13
N LYS A 50 -1.09 0.46 -15.00
CA LYS A 50 -0.01 -0.28 -15.67
C LYS A 50 0.83 0.64 -16.56
N MET A 51 0.20 1.57 -17.27
CA MET A 51 0.90 2.55 -18.13
C MET A 51 1.78 3.48 -17.29
N GLU A 52 1.26 4.03 -16.21
CA GLU A 52 2.04 4.91 -15.33
C GLU A 52 3.14 4.16 -14.57
N THR A 53 2.90 2.91 -14.16
CA THR A 53 3.96 2.06 -13.58
C THR A 53 5.11 1.85 -14.55
N ASN A 54 4.80 1.51 -15.82
CA ASN A 54 5.83 1.36 -16.84
C ASN A 54 6.59 2.68 -17.05
N ARG A 55 5.90 3.82 -17.03
CA ARG A 55 6.54 5.14 -17.11
C ARG A 55 7.51 5.39 -15.96
N ILE A 56 7.16 5.04 -14.72
CA ILE A 56 8.08 5.15 -13.57
C ILE A 56 9.33 4.30 -13.81
N ILE A 57 9.17 3.05 -14.25
CA ILE A 57 10.29 2.15 -14.52
C ILE A 57 11.15 2.67 -15.68
N GLU A 58 10.54 3.20 -16.75
CA GLU A 58 11.25 3.83 -17.86
C GLU A 58 12.01 5.09 -17.41
N GLU A 59 11.43 5.88 -16.53
CA GLU A 59 12.11 7.06 -15.94
C GLU A 59 13.31 6.65 -15.07
N LEU A 60 13.22 5.58 -14.30
CA LEU A 60 14.36 5.02 -13.56
C LEU A 60 15.48 4.58 -14.50
N ARG A 61 15.14 3.88 -15.58
CA ARG A 61 16.11 3.47 -16.63
C ARG A 61 16.72 4.68 -17.34
N ALA A 62 15.90 5.70 -17.64
CA ALA A 62 16.39 6.94 -18.25
C ALA A 62 17.37 7.68 -17.32
N ARG A 63 17.12 7.70 -16.02
CA ARG A 63 18.07 8.24 -15.03
C ARG A 63 19.40 7.50 -15.09
N ALA A 64 19.39 6.17 -15.18
CA ALA A 64 20.59 5.37 -15.34
C ALA A 64 21.42 5.76 -16.59
N SER A 65 20.76 6.19 -17.67
CA SER A 65 21.43 6.57 -18.93
C SER A 65 21.97 8.01 -18.99
N LEU A 66 21.72 8.84 -17.96
CA LEU A 66 22.09 10.27 -17.96
C LEU A 66 23.58 10.57 -17.68
N GLY A 67 24.48 9.64 -17.93
CA GLY A 67 25.92 9.87 -17.80
C GLY A 67 26.43 9.89 -16.36
N TRP A 68 25.70 9.32 -15.43
CA TRP A 68 26.14 9.03 -14.07
C TRP A 68 27.38 8.11 -14.12
N ASN A 69 28.14 8.10 -13.04
CA ASN A 69 29.23 7.14 -12.99
C ASN A 69 28.69 5.69 -13.06
N PRO A 70 29.51 4.70 -13.49
CA PRO A 70 29.03 3.33 -13.70
C PRO A 70 28.39 2.69 -12.46
N GLU A 71 28.75 3.13 -11.25
CA GLU A 71 28.19 2.61 -10.01
C GLU A 71 26.76 3.11 -9.79
N GLN A 72 26.54 4.40 -10.00
CA GLN A 72 25.19 4.99 -9.93
C GLN A 72 24.27 4.39 -11.00
N GLN A 73 24.81 4.16 -12.18
CA GLN A 73 24.08 3.52 -13.27
C GLN A 73 23.63 2.10 -12.86
N ALA A 74 24.56 1.27 -12.36
CA ALA A 74 24.26 -0.09 -11.93
C ALA A 74 23.20 -0.12 -10.80
N TRP A 75 23.24 0.83 -9.89
CA TRP A 75 22.22 0.96 -8.84
C TRP A 75 20.85 1.33 -9.40
N PHE A 76 20.75 2.30 -10.31
CA PHE A 76 19.47 2.66 -10.95
C PHE A 76 18.92 1.52 -11.81
N ASP A 77 19.79 0.79 -12.52
CA ASP A 77 19.39 -0.38 -13.29
C ASP A 77 18.81 -1.47 -12.38
N GLN A 78 19.45 -1.73 -11.25
CA GLN A 78 18.93 -2.69 -10.28
C GLN A 78 17.62 -2.22 -9.69
N GLN A 79 17.49 -0.94 -9.31
CA GLN A 79 16.26 -0.38 -8.79
C GLN A 79 15.10 -0.52 -9.80
N ALA A 80 15.36 -0.27 -11.09
CA ALA A 80 14.37 -0.44 -12.14
C ALA A 80 14.00 -1.92 -12.37
N ASN A 81 14.93 -2.84 -12.16
CA ASN A 81 14.67 -4.29 -12.28
C ASN A 81 13.89 -4.84 -11.07
N ASP A 82 14.13 -4.29 -9.88
CA ASP A 82 13.43 -4.68 -8.64
C ASP A 82 12.04 -4.03 -8.53
N ALA A 83 11.78 -2.99 -9.30
CA ALA A 83 10.55 -2.21 -9.28
C ALA A 83 9.32 -3.06 -9.64
N ARG A 84 8.33 -3.09 -8.74
CA ARG A 84 7.08 -3.84 -8.89
C ARG A 84 5.88 -2.95 -8.64
N PRO A 85 4.84 -3.00 -9.50
CA PRO A 85 3.60 -2.30 -9.23
C PRO A 85 2.91 -2.89 -8.02
N VAL A 86 2.47 -2.04 -7.11
CA VAL A 86 1.68 -2.43 -5.94
C VAL A 86 0.49 -1.49 -5.77
N GLN A 87 -0.54 -1.95 -5.06
CA GLN A 87 -1.71 -1.14 -4.74
C GLN A 87 -1.81 -0.99 -3.23
N CYS A 88 -1.84 0.25 -2.75
CA CYS A 88 -2.15 0.51 -1.36
C CYS A 88 -3.66 0.49 -1.09
N VAL A 89 -4.00 -0.01 0.08
CA VAL A 89 -5.36 0.00 0.63
C VAL A 89 -5.38 0.87 1.89
N PRO A 90 -6.55 1.38 2.30
CA PRO A 90 -6.69 2.05 3.59
C PRO A 90 -6.24 1.16 4.75
N MET A 91 -5.62 1.74 5.77
CA MET A 91 -5.14 0.99 6.95
C MET A 91 -6.24 0.15 7.62
N ARG A 92 -7.49 0.61 7.57
CA ARG A 92 -8.65 -0.12 8.09
C ARG A 92 -8.95 -1.43 7.36
N ASP A 93 -8.44 -1.60 6.14
CA ASP A 93 -8.63 -2.82 5.34
C ASP A 93 -7.50 -3.84 5.62
N ALA A 94 -6.38 -3.39 6.23
CA ALA A 94 -5.22 -4.20 6.58
C ALA A 94 -5.11 -4.51 8.08
N PHE A 95 -5.74 -3.70 8.95
CA PHE A 95 -5.72 -3.85 10.41
C PHE A 95 -7.13 -3.91 10.96
N THR A 96 -7.34 -4.69 12.03
CA THR A 96 -8.62 -4.69 12.75
C THR A 96 -8.84 -3.36 13.49
N PRO A 97 -10.09 -3.02 13.86
CA PRO A 97 -10.36 -1.82 14.65
C PRO A 97 -9.57 -1.78 15.97
N GLU A 98 -9.40 -2.92 16.63
CA GLU A 98 -8.65 -3.06 17.88
C GLU A 98 -7.16 -2.80 17.65
N GLN A 99 -6.58 -3.34 16.57
CA GLN A 99 -5.20 -3.10 16.17
C GLN A 99 -4.95 -1.63 15.84
N LEU A 100 -5.87 -0.98 15.10
CA LEU A 100 -5.78 0.45 14.83
C LEU A 100 -5.89 1.29 16.11
N GLN A 101 -6.79 0.92 17.02
CA GLN A 101 -6.89 1.59 18.32
C GLN A 101 -5.59 1.46 19.11
N PHE A 102 -4.99 0.27 19.14
CA PHE A 102 -3.71 0.03 19.80
C PHE A 102 -2.62 0.91 19.19
N LEU A 103 -2.45 0.88 17.87
CA LEU A 103 -1.45 1.70 17.16
C LEU A 103 -1.58 3.19 17.51
N PHE A 104 -2.78 3.76 17.42
CA PHE A 104 -2.94 5.21 17.59
C PHE A 104 -3.03 5.66 19.04
N LYS A 105 -3.65 4.89 19.94
CA LYS A 105 -3.84 5.30 21.32
C LYS A 105 -2.79 4.77 22.28
N ASN A 106 -2.45 3.48 22.18
CA ASN A 106 -1.55 2.85 23.13
C ASN A 106 -0.09 3.10 22.80
N THR A 107 0.28 3.01 21.51
CA THR A 107 1.66 3.28 21.10
C THR A 107 1.93 4.76 20.80
N GLY A 108 0.88 5.58 20.69
CA GLY A 108 1.01 6.99 20.37
C GLY A 108 1.52 7.27 18.94
N TYR A 109 1.32 6.34 18.01
CA TYR A 109 1.72 6.50 16.61
C TYR A 109 1.09 7.74 15.97
N LYS A 110 1.93 8.59 15.39
CA LYS A 110 1.51 9.83 14.71
C LYS A 110 2.26 9.97 13.40
N THR A 111 1.52 10.31 12.35
CA THR A 111 2.10 10.59 11.04
C THR A 111 2.35 12.08 10.84
N GLN A 112 3.39 12.41 10.09
CA GLN A 112 3.78 13.77 9.75
C GLN A 112 3.94 13.92 8.24
N GLN A 113 3.56 15.10 7.71
CA GLN A 113 3.79 15.42 6.31
C GLN A 113 5.28 15.45 5.99
N LYS A 114 5.66 15.06 4.76
CA LYS A 114 7.05 15.02 4.27
C LYS A 114 7.99 14.06 5.04
N MET A 115 7.44 13.17 5.84
CA MET A 115 8.21 12.23 6.68
C MET A 115 7.86 10.77 6.34
N CYS A 116 7.69 10.46 5.04
CA CYS A 116 7.22 9.13 4.61
C CYS A 116 8.11 7.99 5.14
N TYR A 117 9.43 8.10 5.04
CA TYR A 117 10.38 7.12 5.58
C TYR A 117 10.21 6.90 7.08
N ARG A 118 10.13 7.99 7.84
CA ARG A 118 9.91 7.91 9.28
C ARG A 118 8.55 7.35 9.64
N ASN A 119 7.50 7.82 8.97
CA ASN A 119 6.13 7.34 9.22
C ASN A 119 6.02 5.83 8.98
N ALA A 120 6.59 5.33 7.87
CA ALA A 120 6.61 3.91 7.56
C ALA A 120 7.43 3.11 8.58
N ALA A 121 8.64 3.56 8.91
CA ALA A 121 9.52 2.89 9.86
C ALA A 121 8.90 2.84 11.27
N GLU A 122 8.33 3.95 11.75
CA GLU A 122 7.64 3.98 13.05
C GLU A 122 6.42 3.05 13.07
N LEU A 123 5.67 2.94 11.97
CA LEU A 123 4.56 1.98 11.89
C LEU A 123 5.06 0.55 12.04
N VAL A 124 6.12 0.18 11.32
CA VAL A 124 6.73 -1.16 11.41
C VAL A 124 7.19 -1.45 12.85
N GLN A 125 7.92 -0.54 13.49
CA GLN A 125 8.38 -0.72 14.88
C GLN A 125 7.22 -0.87 15.87
N ARG A 126 6.14 -0.12 15.68
CA ARG A 126 4.97 -0.19 16.58
C ARG A 126 4.13 -1.44 16.34
N ALA A 127 4.16 -1.96 15.12
CA ALA A 127 3.51 -3.21 14.80
C ALA A 127 4.20 -4.41 15.48
N GLU A 128 5.51 -4.36 15.71
CA GLU A 128 6.21 -5.36 16.53
C GLU A 128 5.67 -5.35 18.00
N TRP A 129 5.41 -4.16 18.57
CA TRP A 129 4.78 -4.06 19.88
C TRP A 129 3.35 -4.58 19.86
N MET A 130 2.63 -4.33 18.77
CA MET A 130 1.28 -4.86 18.58
C MET A 130 1.29 -6.38 18.49
N ALA A 131 2.25 -6.98 17.79
CA ALA A 131 2.42 -8.42 17.70
C ALA A 131 2.69 -9.06 19.07
N ALA A 132 3.46 -8.38 19.91
CA ALA A 132 3.70 -8.82 21.29
C ALA A 132 2.47 -8.65 22.20
N HIS A 133 1.53 -7.75 21.87
CA HIS A 133 0.32 -7.50 22.66
C HIS A 133 -0.85 -8.42 22.28
N PHE A 134 -0.98 -8.71 20.99
CA PHE A 134 -2.02 -9.60 20.46
C PHE A 134 -1.38 -10.97 20.19
N ASP A 135 -1.57 -11.94 21.07
CA ASP A 135 -0.94 -13.29 21.02
C ASP A 135 -1.04 -14.00 19.66
N SER A 136 -1.97 -13.58 18.81
CA SER A 136 -2.15 -14.10 17.46
C SER A 136 -2.88 -13.08 16.56
N GLY A 137 -2.73 -13.23 15.24
CA GLY A 137 -3.53 -12.49 14.28
C GLY A 137 -2.96 -11.14 13.83
N VAL A 138 -1.75 -10.78 14.24
CA VAL A 138 -1.03 -9.66 13.62
C VAL A 138 -0.31 -10.18 12.38
N PRO A 139 -0.62 -9.66 11.18
CA PRO A 139 0.06 -10.07 9.96
C PRO A 139 1.55 -9.73 10.00
N GLU A 140 2.36 -10.45 9.20
CA GLU A 140 3.74 -10.05 8.95
C GLU A 140 3.78 -8.62 8.40
N ILE A 141 4.70 -7.81 8.92
CA ILE A 141 4.81 -6.41 8.52
C ILE A 141 6.22 -6.16 8.00
N LYS A 142 6.30 -5.48 6.84
CA LYS A 142 7.57 -5.08 6.20
C LYS A 142 7.59 -3.61 5.89
N TYR A 143 8.77 -3.03 6.03
CA TYR A 143 9.08 -1.70 5.54
C TYR A 143 9.32 -1.76 4.04
N VAL A 144 8.79 -0.79 3.30
CA VAL A 144 8.89 -0.75 1.83
C VAL A 144 9.39 0.61 1.39
N GLU A 145 10.39 0.62 0.52
CA GLU A 145 10.80 1.82 -0.24
C GLU A 145 10.56 1.62 -1.73
N GLY A 146 10.25 2.72 -2.38
CA GLY A 146 10.01 2.76 -3.80
C GLY A 146 9.53 4.13 -4.24
N TYR A 147 8.50 4.17 -5.06
CA TYR A 147 7.95 5.40 -5.63
C TYR A 147 6.44 5.47 -5.42
N ALA A 148 5.94 6.68 -5.21
CA ALA A 148 4.53 7.00 -5.29
C ALA A 148 4.31 8.06 -6.37
N TYR A 149 3.25 7.90 -7.14
CA TYR A 149 2.82 8.87 -8.14
C TYR A 149 1.45 9.41 -7.73
N CYS A 150 1.44 10.69 -7.42
CA CYS A 150 0.21 11.43 -7.18
C CYS A 150 -0.25 12.04 -8.49
N TYR A 151 -1.52 11.88 -8.83
CA TYR A 151 -2.09 12.39 -10.07
C TYR A 151 -1.67 13.84 -10.35
N GLY A 152 -1.04 14.08 -11.51
CA GLY A 152 -0.56 15.40 -11.93
C GLY A 152 0.82 15.82 -11.40
N LEU A 153 1.52 14.96 -10.65
CA LEU A 153 2.88 15.21 -10.16
C LEU A 153 3.88 14.20 -10.77
N SER A 154 5.16 14.52 -10.73
CA SER A 154 6.20 13.53 -11.02
C SER A 154 6.25 12.44 -9.95
N PRO A 155 6.73 11.22 -10.29
CA PRO A 155 7.00 10.21 -9.30
C PRO A 155 7.95 10.73 -8.22
N ILE A 156 7.62 10.47 -6.96
CA ILE A 156 8.43 10.84 -5.81
C ILE A 156 8.94 9.58 -5.13
N GLU A 157 10.17 9.62 -4.65
CA GLU A 157 10.69 8.60 -3.75
C GLU A 157 9.84 8.56 -2.49
N HIS A 158 9.45 7.36 -2.08
CA HIS A 158 8.44 7.21 -1.05
C HIS A 158 8.62 5.92 -0.26
N ALA A 159 8.19 5.94 1.00
CA ALA A 159 8.15 4.75 1.83
C ALA A 159 6.72 4.51 2.34
N PHE A 160 6.36 3.23 2.39
CA PHE A 160 5.09 2.73 2.84
C PHE A 160 5.27 1.36 3.51
N VAL A 161 4.22 0.64 3.83
CA VAL A 161 4.31 -0.58 4.64
C VAL A 161 3.53 -1.70 3.99
N LYS A 162 4.10 -2.90 3.97
CA LYS A 162 3.41 -4.14 3.62
C LYS A 162 2.90 -4.80 4.89
N VAL A 163 1.64 -5.23 4.89
CA VAL A 163 0.93 -5.88 5.99
C VAL A 163 0.32 -7.17 5.46
N GLY A 164 0.94 -8.31 5.70
CA GLY A 164 0.62 -9.56 5.01
C GLY A 164 0.78 -9.40 3.50
N ASP A 165 -0.30 -9.58 2.74
CA ASP A 165 -0.32 -9.40 1.29
C ASP A 165 -0.78 -8.00 0.85
N LEU A 166 -1.12 -7.12 1.77
CA LEU A 166 -1.63 -5.78 1.51
C LEU A 166 -0.55 -4.72 1.71
N TYR A 167 -0.68 -3.59 1.04
CA TYR A 167 0.17 -2.42 1.25
C TYR A 167 -0.66 -1.28 1.81
N VAL A 168 -0.09 -0.51 2.74
CA VAL A 168 -0.71 0.67 3.35
C VAL A 168 0.25 1.85 3.32
N ASP A 169 -0.25 3.03 3.07
CA ASP A 169 0.54 4.26 3.12
C ASP A 169 0.04 5.18 4.22
N PRO A 170 0.68 5.14 5.40
CA PRO A 170 0.28 5.96 6.52
C PRO A 170 0.47 7.46 6.26
N THR A 171 1.39 7.85 5.37
CA THR A 171 1.66 9.26 5.06
C THR A 171 0.54 9.85 4.23
N PHE A 172 0.18 9.21 3.12
CA PHE A 172 -0.87 9.72 2.24
C PHE A 172 -2.24 9.63 2.91
N GLU A 173 -2.55 8.51 3.56
CA GLU A 173 -3.84 8.32 4.21
C GLU A 173 -4.04 9.27 5.41
N ARG A 174 -3.05 9.33 6.32
CA ARG A 174 -3.23 9.98 7.64
C ARG A 174 -2.70 11.40 7.69
N ALA A 175 -1.51 11.66 7.12
CA ALA A 175 -0.92 13.00 7.18
C ALA A 175 -1.43 13.92 6.07
N LEU A 176 -1.78 13.37 4.90
CA LEU A 176 -2.27 14.13 3.75
C LEU A 176 -3.76 13.94 3.49
N HIS A 177 -4.45 13.04 4.21
CA HIS A 177 -5.88 12.75 4.07
C HIS A 177 -6.29 12.37 2.64
N ARG A 178 -5.44 11.61 1.95
CA ARG A 178 -5.68 11.16 0.57
C ARG A 178 -6.30 9.76 0.55
N ASP A 179 -7.08 9.47 -0.48
CA ASP A 179 -7.50 8.09 -0.76
C ASP A 179 -6.37 7.36 -1.48
N VAL A 180 -5.64 6.53 -0.74
CA VAL A 180 -4.48 5.77 -1.23
C VAL A 180 -4.81 4.85 -2.41
N ARG A 181 -6.07 4.47 -2.60
CA ARG A 181 -6.51 3.64 -3.72
C ARG A 181 -6.45 4.36 -5.08
N ASN A 182 -6.39 5.68 -5.07
CA ASN A 182 -6.31 6.52 -6.26
C ASN A 182 -4.87 6.87 -6.63
N GLU A 183 -3.89 6.44 -5.84
CA GLU A 183 -2.47 6.70 -6.07
C GLU A 183 -1.80 5.46 -6.67
N ILE A 184 -0.72 5.68 -7.39
CA ILE A 184 0.07 4.61 -8.02
C ILE A 184 1.34 4.42 -7.21
N TYR A 185 1.64 3.15 -6.91
CA TYR A 185 2.82 2.80 -6.14
C TYR A 185 3.69 1.79 -6.88
N VAL A 186 4.98 1.94 -6.68
CA VAL A 186 6.01 0.99 -7.12
C VAL A 186 6.88 0.65 -5.93
N SER A 187 6.95 -0.63 -5.57
CA SER A 187 7.87 -1.15 -4.56
C SER A 187 9.19 -1.49 -5.23
N CYS A 188 10.30 -1.05 -4.63
CA CYS A 188 11.67 -1.41 -5.05
C CYS A 188 12.37 -2.33 -4.05
N ILE A 189 12.07 -2.19 -2.75
CA ILE A 189 12.59 -3.07 -1.70
C ILE A 189 11.56 -3.30 -0.61
N GLU A 190 11.56 -4.51 -0.06
CA GLU A 190 10.78 -4.87 1.13
C GLU A 190 11.76 -5.41 2.19
N LEU A 191 11.83 -4.72 3.33
CA LEU A 191 12.71 -5.09 4.44
C LEU A 191 11.88 -5.61 5.62
N ASP A 192 12.30 -6.71 6.21
CA ASP A 192 11.78 -7.15 7.50
C ASP A 192 12.16 -6.15 8.60
N PRO A 193 11.44 -6.13 9.74
CA PRO A 193 11.65 -5.14 10.80
C PRO A 193 13.07 -5.13 11.36
N LEU A 194 13.70 -6.29 11.48
CA LEU A 194 15.06 -6.42 12.04
C LEU A 194 16.11 -5.87 11.08
N THR A 195 16.02 -6.19 9.79
CA THR A 195 16.90 -5.66 8.75
C THR A 195 16.74 -4.14 8.62
N MET A 196 15.50 -3.64 8.60
CA MET A 196 15.23 -2.21 8.60
C MET A 196 15.87 -1.51 9.80
N ALA A 197 15.64 -2.00 11.02
CA ALA A 197 16.19 -1.42 12.24
C ALA A 197 17.72 -1.45 12.24
N ARG A 198 18.32 -2.56 11.80
CA ARG A 198 19.78 -2.66 11.64
C ARG A 198 20.31 -1.59 10.70
N TYR A 199 19.73 -1.42 9.52
CA TYR A 199 20.16 -0.43 8.54
C TYR A 199 20.02 1.00 9.07
N GLN A 200 18.93 1.30 9.78
CA GLN A 200 18.75 2.60 10.43
C GLN A 200 19.81 2.88 11.49
N VAL A 201 20.17 1.90 12.30
CA VAL A 201 21.25 2.03 13.29
C VAL A 201 22.61 2.19 12.60
N GLU A 202 22.89 1.43 11.56
CA GLU A 202 24.16 1.48 10.84
C GLU A 202 24.36 2.80 10.07
N THR A 203 23.28 3.35 9.47
CA THR A 203 23.34 4.58 8.68
C THR A 203 23.07 5.84 9.49
N GLY A 204 22.25 5.77 10.52
CA GLY A 204 21.70 6.91 11.25
C GLY A 204 20.52 7.59 10.54
N PHE A 205 19.97 6.97 9.47
CA PHE A 205 18.86 7.52 8.66
C PHE A 205 17.62 6.64 8.71
N TYR A 206 16.46 7.25 8.54
CA TYR A 206 15.20 6.52 8.42
C TYR A 206 14.93 6.00 7.02
N GLY A 207 15.52 6.57 5.98
CA GLY A 207 15.23 6.27 4.59
C GLY A 207 16.47 6.11 3.72
N GLU A 208 16.22 5.93 2.42
CA GLU A 208 17.23 5.57 1.42
C GLU A 208 17.93 4.23 1.77
N LEU A 209 17.21 3.36 2.49
CA LEU A 209 17.72 2.06 2.91
C LEU A 209 17.92 1.12 1.70
N TYR A 210 17.22 1.38 0.59
CA TYR A 210 17.47 0.68 -0.67
C TYR A 210 18.90 0.88 -1.15
N VAL A 211 19.40 2.12 -1.10
CA VAL A 211 20.80 2.44 -1.47
C VAL A 211 21.78 1.71 -0.57
N TYR A 212 21.49 1.69 0.72
CA TYR A 212 22.35 1.02 1.70
C TYR A 212 22.33 -0.50 1.53
N ASP A 213 21.16 -1.09 1.27
CA ASP A 213 21.02 -2.52 0.96
C ASP A 213 21.84 -2.90 -0.28
N TYR A 214 21.75 -2.08 -1.34
CA TYR A 214 22.56 -2.25 -2.54
C TYR A 214 24.05 -2.23 -2.22
N MET A 215 24.52 -1.27 -1.42
CA MET A 215 25.92 -1.19 -1.01
C MET A 215 26.35 -2.39 -0.18
N CYS A 216 25.53 -2.86 0.76
CA CYS A 216 25.82 -4.03 1.56
C CYS A 216 26.04 -5.29 0.69
N LYS A 217 25.28 -5.42 -0.40
CA LYS A 217 25.32 -6.58 -1.31
C LYS A 217 26.44 -6.49 -2.34
N ASN A 218 26.67 -5.31 -2.90
CA ASN A 218 27.50 -5.13 -4.08
C ASN A 218 28.80 -4.36 -3.81
N ARG A 219 28.85 -3.54 -2.73
CA ARG A 219 29.95 -2.65 -2.38
C ARG A 219 30.16 -2.59 -0.86
N PRO A 220 30.50 -3.72 -0.23
CA PRO A 220 30.61 -3.81 1.24
C PRO A 220 31.63 -2.82 1.85
N GLU A 221 32.64 -2.40 1.08
CA GLU A 221 33.60 -1.38 1.50
C GLU A 221 32.94 0.01 1.64
N LEU A 222 32.02 0.39 0.78
CA LEU A 222 31.27 1.64 0.90
C LEU A 222 30.26 1.58 2.06
N ALA A 223 29.58 0.47 2.22
CA ALA A 223 28.72 0.25 3.38
C ALA A 223 29.49 0.36 4.71
N ALA A 224 30.73 -0.16 4.76
CA ALA A 224 31.61 -0.03 5.92
C ALA A 224 32.01 1.42 6.20
N GLN A 225 32.27 2.22 5.15
CA GLN A 225 32.55 3.65 5.29
C GLN A 225 31.36 4.42 5.85
N ILE A 226 30.14 4.15 5.35
CA ILE A 226 28.91 4.77 5.89
C ILE A 226 28.75 4.44 7.37
N ARG A 227 28.91 3.17 7.77
CA ARG A 227 28.87 2.78 9.19
C ARG A 227 29.90 3.53 10.04
N ALA A 228 31.10 3.71 9.52
CA ALA A 228 32.17 4.42 10.23
C ALA A 228 31.93 5.93 10.38
N LEU A 229 31.18 6.52 9.44
CA LEU A 229 30.81 7.93 9.48
C LEU A 229 29.67 8.22 10.46
N ASN A 230 28.85 7.24 10.77
CA ASN A 230 27.75 7.40 11.72
C ASN A 230 28.31 7.69 13.14
N PRO A 231 28.04 8.88 13.72
CA PRO A 231 28.58 9.26 15.02
C PRO A 231 28.14 8.36 16.18
N HIS A 232 27.02 7.68 16.04
CA HIS A 232 26.49 6.73 17.04
C HIS A 232 27.27 5.41 17.06
N ASN A 233 28.03 5.09 16.00
CA ASN A 233 28.85 3.88 15.91
C ASN A 233 30.31 4.12 16.34
N ARG A 234 30.67 5.35 16.72
CA ARG A 234 32.01 5.73 17.20
C ARG A 234 32.16 5.54 18.72
N ARG A 235 31.86 4.34 19.21
CA ARG A 235 32.15 3.96 20.61
C ARG A 235 33.35 3.03 20.69
#